data_99bba73aa8be82e59c6182ff879c680b
#
_entry.id   99bba73aa8be82e59c6182ff879c680b
#
_cell.length_a   1.000
_cell.length_b   1.000
_cell.length_c   1.000
_cell.angle_alpha   90.00
_cell.angle_beta   90.00
_cell.angle_gamma   90.00
#
_symmetry.space_group_name_H-M   'P 1'
#
loop_
_entity.id
_entity.type
_entity.pdbx_description
1 polymer ?
#
loop_
_entity_poly.entity_id
_entity_poly.type
_entity_poly.pdbx_seq_one_letter_code
_entity_poly.pdbx_strand_id
1 'polypeptide(L)'
;MKIYIPLVILIIGTLFFTSCSSDEESATTAAAAAGAAISTFNGTFNGTCAGANEKTDIVVISDTTAAETTMVYSDSECTTKSHANTLNYTVVSTTTATVDAKSVTKIEGTTTTSLSTIYTDSRVTNANEGSWCGISDWVKNTAKDVTGLTCSNLNETYGSAGVKKYDIWYLSGSTFMHSGFNSDGYSTSLDYSKTKE
;
A
#
# COMPACT_ATOMS: atom_id res chain seq x y z
N MET A 1 53.08 -18.56 74.64
CA MET A 1 52.74 -17.72 73.48
C MET A 1 53.07 -18.52 72.24
N LYS A 2 52.04 -19.13 71.60
CA LYS A 2 52.19 -20.04 70.43
C LYS A 2 51.88 -19.26 69.18
N ILE A 3 52.88 -19.16 68.29
CA ILE A 3 52.76 -18.52 67.00
C ILE A 3 52.45 -19.59 66.01
N TYR A 4 51.24 -19.50 65.43
CA TYR A 4 50.82 -20.39 64.29
C TYR A 4 51.07 -19.62 62.99
N ILE A 5 51.87 -20.21 62.11
CA ILE A 5 52.07 -19.74 60.74
C ILE A 5 51.07 -20.48 59.86
N PRO A 6 50.19 -19.79 59.19
CA PRO A 6 49.31 -20.51 58.21
C PRO A 6 50.05 -20.66 56.88
N LEU A 7 49.94 -21.90 56.40
CA LEU A 7 50.39 -22.36 55.10
C LEU A 7 49.61 -21.67 53.97
N VAL A 8 50.33 -20.93 53.12
CA VAL A 8 49.72 -20.37 51.90
C VAL A 8 49.72 -21.45 50.82
N ILE A 9 48.57 -21.94 50.49
CA ILE A 9 48.36 -22.81 49.34
C ILE A 9 48.10 -21.92 48.10
N LEU A 10 49.09 -21.92 47.20
CA LEU A 10 48.99 -21.25 45.90
C LEU A 10 48.18 -22.15 44.94
N ILE A 11 46.91 -21.81 44.76
CA ILE A 11 46.07 -22.46 43.76
C ILE A 11 46.24 -21.68 42.44
N ILE A 12 46.97 -22.27 41.49
CA ILE A 12 47.05 -21.80 40.12
C ILE A 12 45.71 -22.13 39.44
N GLY A 13 44.81 -21.18 39.44
CA GLY A 13 43.59 -21.29 38.69
C GLY A 13 43.85 -21.01 37.19
N THR A 14 43.73 -22.05 36.40
CA THR A 14 43.68 -21.93 34.93
C THR A 14 42.39 -21.19 34.54
N LEU A 15 42.55 -19.94 34.09
CA LEU A 15 41.49 -19.17 33.48
C LEU A 15 41.14 -19.80 32.12
N PHE A 16 40.10 -20.57 32.11
CA PHE A 16 39.40 -20.88 30.85
C PHE A 16 38.65 -19.62 30.43
N PHE A 17 39.19 -18.90 29.44
CA PHE A 17 38.40 -17.92 28.71
C PHE A 17 37.38 -18.70 27.88
N THR A 18 36.18 -18.87 28.42
CA THR A 18 35.01 -19.13 27.57
C THR A 18 34.76 -17.86 26.78
N SER A 19 35.21 -17.87 25.53
CA SER A 19 34.76 -16.92 24.53
C SER A 19 33.23 -17.07 24.41
N CYS A 20 32.51 -16.17 25.04
CA CYS A 20 31.10 -15.92 24.75
C CYS A 20 31.10 -15.31 23.34
N SER A 21 30.96 -16.14 22.34
CA SER A 21 30.57 -15.73 21.02
C SER A 21 29.15 -15.16 21.22
N SER A 22 29.07 -13.84 21.32
CA SER A 22 27.83 -13.13 21.06
C SER A 22 27.51 -13.41 19.61
N ASP A 23 26.60 -14.33 19.38
CA ASP A 23 25.85 -14.38 18.15
C ASP A 23 25.14 -13.02 18.04
N GLU A 24 25.83 -12.05 17.44
CA GLU A 24 25.14 -10.95 16.77
C GLU A 24 24.29 -11.66 15.70
N GLU A 25 23.05 -11.93 16.07
CA GLU A 25 21.99 -12.19 15.14
C GLU A 25 21.94 -10.96 14.23
N SER A 26 22.75 -11.03 13.18
CA SER A 26 22.70 -10.10 12.08
C SER A 26 21.27 -10.19 11.59
N ALA A 27 20.43 -9.29 12.07
CA ALA A 27 19.17 -8.98 11.45
C ALA A 27 19.54 -8.46 10.04
N THR A 28 19.78 -9.41 9.13
CA THR A 28 19.68 -9.16 7.70
C THR A 28 18.26 -8.67 7.53
N THR A 29 18.07 -7.34 7.60
CA THR A 29 16.94 -6.69 6.96
C THR A 29 16.98 -7.23 5.55
N ALA A 30 16.11 -8.20 5.28
CA ALA A 30 15.82 -8.63 3.94
C ALA A 30 15.35 -7.37 3.22
N ALA A 31 16.29 -6.69 2.55
CA ALA A 31 15.96 -5.66 1.59
C ALA A 31 15.05 -6.37 0.60
N ALA A 32 13.78 -6.06 0.66
CA ALA A 32 12.79 -6.64 -0.19
C ALA A 32 13.27 -6.47 -1.63
N ALA A 33 13.52 -7.59 -2.31
CA ALA A 33 13.79 -7.60 -3.74
C ALA A 33 12.46 -7.30 -4.47
N ALA A 34 11.96 -6.07 -4.27
CA ALA A 34 10.66 -5.65 -4.78
C ALA A 34 10.73 -5.15 -6.23
N GLY A 35 11.94 -4.90 -6.76
CA GLY A 35 12.05 -4.08 -7.95
C GLY A 35 11.66 -4.75 -9.27
N ALA A 36 12.10 -5.97 -9.54
CA ALA A 36 12.06 -6.51 -10.90
C ALA A 36 10.69 -7.05 -11.35
N ALA A 37 9.86 -7.51 -10.44
CA ALA A 37 8.61 -8.21 -10.80
C ALA A 37 7.47 -7.28 -11.20
N ILE A 38 7.43 -6.03 -10.76
CA ILE A 38 6.36 -5.09 -11.08
C ILE A 38 6.69 -4.11 -12.19
N SER A 39 7.94 -4.03 -12.64
CA SER A 39 8.31 -3.21 -13.81
C SER A 39 7.51 -3.57 -15.06
N THR A 40 7.12 -4.83 -15.21
CA THR A 40 6.25 -5.28 -16.30
C THR A 40 4.86 -4.67 -16.28
N PHE A 41 4.42 -4.17 -15.12
CA PHE A 41 3.13 -3.52 -14.93
C PHE A 41 3.19 -2.00 -15.11
N ASN A 42 4.38 -1.41 -15.35
CA ASN A 42 4.49 0.03 -15.52
C ASN A 42 3.55 0.53 -16.62
N GLY A 43 2.74 1.51 -16.29
CA GLY A 43 1.77 2.12 -17.19
C GLY A 43 0.49 2.54 -16.51
N THR A 44 -0.46 2.99 -17.31
CA THR A 44 -1.83 3.34 -16.91
C THR A 44 -2.78 2.25 -17.38
N PHE A 45 -3.62 1.77 -16.48
CA PHE A 45 -4.62 0.76 -16.76
C PHE A 45 -6.01 1.33 -16.45
N ASN A 46 -6.85 1.44 -17.46
CA ASN A 46 -8.17 2.03 -17.34
C ASN A 46 -9.25 0.97 -17.13
N GLY A 47 -10.08 1.17 -16.12
CA GLY A 47 -11.33 0.45 -15.92
C GLY A 47 -12.38 0.89 -16.92
N THR A 48 -13.40 0.06 -17.11
CA THR A 48 -14.59 0.41 -17.87
C THR A 48 -15.56 1.21 -17.01
N CYS A 49 -16.33 2.08 -17.65
CA CYS A 49 -17.47 2.75 -17.00
C CYS A 49 -18.48 1.67 -16.55
N ALA A 50 -18.78 1.63 -15.27
CA ALA A 50 -19.66 0.62 -14.68
C ALA A 50 -20.73 1.25 -13.80
N GLY A 51 -21.95 0.76 -13.95
CA GLY A 51 -23.18 0.88 -13.16
C GLY A 51 -23.45 2.16 -12.35
N ALA A 52 -22.64 2.51 -11.40
CA ALA A 52 -22.82 3.66 -10.51
C ALA A 52 -22.07 4.92 -10.98
N ASN A 53 -21.84 5.09 -12.28
CA ASN A 53 -21.05 6.21 -12.83
C ASN A 53 -19.60 6.23 -12.30
N GLU A 54 -19.01 5.07 -12.11
CA GLU A 54 -17.65 4.95 -11.57
C GLU A 54 -16.72 4.31 -12.60
N LYS A 55 -15.48 4.79 -12.60
CA LYS A 55 -14.38 4.19 -13.31
C LYS A 55 -13.19 4.13 -12.38
N THR A 56 -12.55 2.97 -12.28
CA THR A 56 -11.32 2.80 -11.50
C THR A 56 -10.13 2.70 -12.45
N ASP A 57 -9.12 3.48 -12.18
CA ASP A 57 -7.85 3.47 -12.92
C ASP A 57 -6.73 3.03 -11.98
N ILE A 58 -5.78 2.23 -12.47
CA ILE A 58 -4.54 1.92 -11.75
C ILE A 58 -3.39 2.52 -12.54
N VAL A 59 -2.55 3.25 -11.84
CA VAL A 59 -1.31 3.81 -12.39
C VAL A 59 -0.14 3.20 -11.64
N VAL A 60 0.71 2.46 -12.33
CA VAL A 60 1.98 2.00 -11.78
C VAL A 60 3.04 3.03 -12.14
N ILE A 61 3.54 3.74 -11.14
CA ILE A 61 4.47 4.88 -11.36
C ILE A 61 5.92 4.41 -11.41
N SER A 62 6.26 3.43 -10.58
CA SER A 62 7.60 2.84 -10.51
C SER A 62 7.52 1.42 -9.96
N ASP A 63 8.66 0.74 -9.92
CA ASP A 63 8.77 -0.62 -9.36
C ASP A 63 8.39 -0.73 -7.89
N THR A 64 8.24 0.41 -7.21
CA THR A 64 7.94 0.45 -5.76
C THR A 64 6.68 1.22 -5.42
N THR A 65 6.01 1.86 -6.38
CA THR A 65 4.80 2.66 -6.10
C THR A 65 3.69 2.36 -7.08
N ALA A 66 2.48 2.29 -6.56
CA ALA A 66 1.26 2.19 -7.34
C ALA A 66 0.21 3.17 -6.80
N ALA A 67 -0.68 3.62 -7.67
CA ALA A 67 -1.83 4.42 -7.31
C ALA A 67 -3.09 3.79 -7.89
N GLU A 68 -4.14 3.70 -7.09
CA GLU A 68 -5.48 3.32 -7.53
C GLU A 68 -6.40 4.53 -7.42
N THR A 69 -6.99 4.92 -8.54
CA THR A 69 -7.92 6.04 -8.59
C THR A 69 -9.32 5.54 -8.93
N THR A 70 -10.29 5.82 -8.05
CA THR A 70 -11.70 5.71 -8.35
C THR A 70 -12.20 7.06 -8.84
N MET A 71 -12.55 7.14 -10.11
CA MET A 71 -13.12 8.33 -10.73
C MET A 71 -14.64 8.19 -10.73
N VAL A 72 -15.34 9.17 -10.17
CA VAL A 72 -16.80 9.24 -10.18
C VAL A 72 -17.27 10.32 -11.15
N TYR A 73 -18.25 9.99 -11.96
CA TYR A 73 -18.81 10.86 -12.98
C TYR A 73 -20.23 11.29 -12.59
N SER A 74 -20.73 12.36 -13.19
CA SER A 74 -22.12 12.81 -13.02
C SER A 74 -23.08 12.29 -14.08
N ASP A 75 -22.58 11.51 -15.03
CA ASP A 75 -23.35 10.92 -16.13
C ASP A 75 -22.99 9.45 -16.32
N SER A 76 -23.90 8.69 -16.94
CA SER A 76 -23.78 7.25 -17.19
C SER A 76 -22.74 6.89 -18.25
N GLU A 77 -22.36 7.83 -19.08
CA GLU A 77 -21.37 7.69 -20.15
C GLU A 77 -19.96 7.91 -19.64
N CYS A 78 -19.78 8.24 -18.35
CA CYS A 78 -18.48 8.57 -17.73
C CYS A 78 -17.72 9.68 -18.50
N THR A 79 -18.41 10.73 -18.89
CA THR A 79 -17.82 11.85 -19.63
C THR A 79 -17.55 13.06 -18.75
N THR A 80 -18.43 13.35 -17.80
CA THR A 80 -18.36 14.53 -16.91
C THR A 80 -17.84 14.13 -15.53
N LYS A 81 -16.58 14.41 -15.25
CA LYS A 81 -15.95 14.11 -13.95
C LYS A 81 -16.63 14.89 -12.84
N SER A 82 -16.97 14.22 -11.75
CA SER A 82 -17.54 14.78 -10.53
C SER A 82 -16.48 14.90 -9.43
N HIS A 83 -15.89 13.78 -9.05
CA HIS A 83 -14.78 13.75 -8.11
C HIS A 83 -13.93 12.47 -8.32
N ALA A 84 -12.75 12.43 -7.70
CA ALA A 84 -11.90 11.26 -7.68
C ALA A 84 -11.33 11.03 -6.28
N ASN A 85 -11.14 9.75 -5.95
CA ASN A 85 -10.38 9.33 -4.78
C ASN A 85 -9.19 8.50 -5.26
N THR A 86 -7.99 8.89 -4.84
CA THR A 86 -6.74 8.21 -5.20
C THR A 86 -6.08 7.66 -3.96
N LEU A 87 -5.81 6.36 -3.97
CA LEU A 87 -5.05 5.67 -2.95
C LEU A 87 -3.64 5.40 -3.49
N ASN A 88 -2.63 5.90 -2.80
CA ASN A 88 -1.23 5.67 -3.14
C ASN A 88 -0.64 4.60 -2.23
N TYR A 89 0.18 3.73 -2.83
CA TYR A 89 0.83 2.61 -2.15
C TYR A 89 2.32 2.61 -2.43
N THR A 90 3.11 2.21 -1.44
CA THR A 90 4.46 1.71 -1.66
C THR A 90 4.41 0.19 -1.67
N VAL A 91 4.93 -0.44 -2.72
CA VAL A 91 5.06 -1.89 -2.79
C VAL A 91 6.23 -2.31 -1.91
N VAL A 92 5.98 -3.20 -0.97
CA VAL A 92 6.99 -3.66 0.01
C VAL A 92 7.48 -5.07 -0.27
N SER A 93 6.66 -5.91 -0.90
CA SER A 93 7.09 -7.23 -1.35
C SER A 93 6.29 -7.73 -2.54
N THR A 94 6.90 -8.61 -3.32
CA THR A 94 6.26 -9.34 -4.41
C THR A 94 6.63 -10.81 -4.36
N THR A 95 5.68 -11.68 -4.68
CA THR A 95 5.91 -13.13 -4.87
C THR A 95 5.06 -13.64 -6.02
N THR A 96 5.41 -14.78 -6.59
CA THR A 96 4.61 -15.42 -7.62
C THR A 96 3.68 -16.48 -7.03
N ALA A 97 2.51 -16.67 -7.64
CA ALA A 97 1.56 -17.72 -7.29
C ALA A 97 0.79 -18.16 -8.53
N THR A 98 -0.03 -19.20 -8.39
CA THR A 98 -0.98 -19.61 -9.42
C THR A 98 -2.40 -19.35 -8.91
N VAL A 99 -3.19 -18.58 -9.65
CA VAL A 99 -4.60 -18.29 -9.40
C VAL A 99 -5.34 -18.44 -10.72
N ASP A 100 -6.46 -19.15 -10.72
CA ASP A 100 -7.26 -19.42 -11.93
C ASP A 100 -6.42 -19.97 -13.11
N ALA A 101 -5.50 -20.90 -12.82
CA ALA A 101 -4.53 -21.45 -13.77
C ALA A 101 -3.59 -20.40 -14.43
N LYS A 102 -3.52 -19.18 -13.90
CA LYS A 102 -2.60 -18.13 -14.35
C LYS A 102 -1.45 -17.93 -13.36
N SER A 103 -0.25 -17.70 -13.86
CA SER A 103 0.88 -17.26 -13.03
C SER A 103 0.68 -15.78 -12.71
N VAL A 104 0.42 -15.46 -11.45
CA VAL A 104 0.15 -14.10 -10.96
C VAL A 104 1.30 -13.59 -10.10
N THR A 105 1.39 -12.27 -10.00
CA THR A 105 2.26 -11.60 -9.03
C THR A 105 1.42 -11.18 -7.84
N LYS A 106 1.73 -11.70 -6.66
CA LYS A 106 1.19 -11.24 -5.38
C LYS A 106 1.92 -9.97 -4.98
N ILE A 107 1.17 -8.95 -4.63
CA ILE A 107 1.65 -7.63 -4.22
C ILE A 107 1.29 -7.40 -2.76
N GLU A 108 2.29 -7.16 -1.92
CA GLU A 108 2.09 -6.54 -0.61
C GLU A 108 2.48 -5.07 -0.72
N GLY A 109 1.52 -4.19 -0.45
CA GLY A 109 1.72 -2.75 -0.45
C GLY A 109 1.42 -2.15 0.90
N THR A 110 1.90 -0.94 1.13
CA THR A 110 1.56 -0.12 2.30
C THR A 110 0.97 1.19 1.81
N THR A 111 -0.21 1.54 2.28
CA THR A 111 -0.85 2.82 1.97
C THR A 111 0.03 3.98 2.42
N THR A 112 0.29 4.94 1.55
CA THR A 112 1.06 6.14 1.86
C THR A 112 0.17 7.35 2.04
N THR A 113 -0.69 7.63 1.06
CA THR A 113 -1.61 8.76 1.09
C THR A 113 -2.94 8.41 0.43
N SER A 114 -4.01 9.07 0.89
CA SER A 114 -5.32 9.09 0.26
C SER A 114 -5.62 10.53 -0.18
N LEU A 115 -5.86 10.72 -1.45
CA LEU A 115 -6.15 12.04 -2.02
C LEU A 115 -7.59 12.08 -2.52
N SER A 116 -8.25 13.22 -2.37
CA SER A 116 -9.54 13.47 -3.02
C SER A 116 -9.49 14.74 -3.86
N THR A 117 -10.12 14.68 -5.04
CA THR A 117 -10.18 15.81 -5.99
C THR A 117 -11.62 16.04 -6.41
N ILE A 118 -12.06 17.28 -6.38
CA ILE A 118 -13.41 17.69 -6.82
C ILE A 118 -13.30 18.41 -8.16
N TYR A 119 -14.16 18.04 -9.12
CA TYR A 119 -14.11 18.57 -10.50
C TYR A 119 -15.25 19.52 -10.85
N THR A 120 -16.27 19.70 -9.99
CA THR A 120 -17.41 20.59 -10.27
C THR A 120 -17.53 21.68 -9.21
N ASP A 121 -17.95 22.89 -9.64
CA ASP A 121 -18.08 24.04 -8.75
C ASP A 121 -19.17 23.83 -7.69
N SER A 122 -20.30 23.23 -8.06
CA SER A 122 -21.37 22.91 -7.12
C SER A 122 -20.92 21.97 -6.01
N ARG A 123 -20.09 20.97 -6.34
CA ARG A 123 -19.57 20.03 -5.35
C ARG A 123 -18.51 20.68 -4.44
N VAL A 124 -17.69 21.60 -4.98
CA VAL A 124 -16.76 22.42 -4.18
C VAL A 124 -17.53 23.27 -3.17
N THR A 125 -18.60 23.94 -3.62
CA THR A 125 -19.45 24.77 -2.72
C THR A 125 -20.02 23.90 -1.59
N ASN A 126 -20.65 22.78 -1.92
CA ASN A 126 -21.24 21.88 -0.93
C ASN A 126 -20.19 21.29 0.04
N ALA A 127 -19.00 20.95 -0.47
CA ALA A 127 -17.91 20.42 0.35
C ALA A 127 -17.37 21.44 1.33
N ASN A 128 -17.25 22.71 0.92
CA ASN A 128 -16.81 23.81 1.79
C ASN A 128 -17.86 24.17 2.83
N GLU A 129 -19.14 24.28 2.44
CA GLU A 129 -20.25 24.56 3.36
C GLU A 129 -20.40 23.47 4.40
N GLY A 130 -20.28 22.21 4.00
CA GLY A 130 -20.36 21.05 4.87
C GLY A 130 -19.07 20.68 5.59
N SER A 131 -17.98 21.40 5.36
CA SER A 131 -16.62 21.05 5.85
C SER A 131 -16.32 19.58 5.63
N TRP A 132 -16.48 19.12 4.38
CA TRP A 132 -16.33 17.71 4.02
C TRP A 132 -14.93 17.18 4.39
N CYS A 133 -14.87 16.04 5.07
CA CYS A 133 -13.65 15.50 5.68
C CYS A 133 -12.97 16.45 6.70
N GLY A 134 -13.70 17.40 7.28
CA GLY A 134 -13.14 18.45 8.15
C GLY A 134 -12.38 19.53 7.38
N ILE A 135 -12.50 19.59 6.05
CA ILE A 135 -11.82 20.53 5.16
C ILE A 135 -12.85 21.53 4.62
N SER A 136 -12.57 22.83 4.72
CA SER A 136 -13.45 23.93 4.28
C SER A 136 -12.85 24.83 3.19
N ASP A 137 -11.70 24.45 2.66
CA ASP A 137 -10.97 25.19 1.62
C ASP A 137 -10.78 24.35 0.34
N TRP A 138 -11.77 23.57 -0.02
CA TRP A 138 -11.76 22.80 -1.27
C TRP A 138 -11.67 23.73 -2.48
N VAL A 139 -10.82 23.36 -3.42
CA VAL A 139 -10.62 24.08 -4.69
C VAL A 139 -10.80 23.09 -5.82
N LYS A 140 -11.54 23.50 -6.85
CA LYS A 140 -11.79 22.71 -8.05
C LYS A 140 -10.49 22.26 -8.72
N ASN A 141 -10.44 21.00 -9.14
CA ASN A 141 -9.29 20.36 -9.80
C ASN A 141 -8.00 20.31 -8.94
N THR A 142 -8.12 20.52 -7.64
CA THR A 142 -6.98 20.47 -6.72
C THR A 142 -7.14 19.28 -5.78
N ALA A 143 -6.16 18.40 -5.76
CA ALA A 143 -6.15 17.26 -4.83
C ALA A 143 -5.91 17.75 -3.39
N LYS A 144 -6.69 17.22 -2.46
CA LYS A 144 -6.51 17.39 -1.01
C LYS A 144 -6.13 16.06 -0.39
N ASP A 145 -5.23 16.10 0.57
CA ASP A 145 -4.88 14.93 1.38
C ASP A 145 -5.99 14.70 2.41
N VAL A 146 -6.60 13.52 2.31
CA VAL A 146 -7.67 13.06 3.20
C VAL A 146 -7.26 11.79 3.98
N THR A 147 -5.96 11.52 4.04
CA THR A 147 -5.42 10.32 4.67
C THR A 147 -5.87 10.21 6.13
N GLY A 148 -6.57 9.12 6.45
CA GLY A 148 -7.08 8.85 7.79
C GLY A 148 -8.25 9.74 8.24
N LEU A 149 -8.76 10.63 7.38
CA LEU A 149 -9.90 11.49 7.72
C LEU A 149 -11.21 10.73 7.57
N THR A 150 -12.15 11.01 8.47
CA THR A 150 -13.54 10.54 8.36
C THR A 150 -14.37 11.60 7.65
N CYS A 151 -15.04 11.21 6.57
CA CYS A 151 -15.84 12.11 5.75
C CYS A 151 -17.32 11.95 6.08
N SER A 152 -17.93 12.97 6.64
CA SER A 152 -19.21 12.96 7.36
C SER A 152 -20.45 12.53 6.57
N ASN A 153 -20.40 12.49 5.25
CA ASN A 153 -21.56 12.16 4.43
C ASN A 153 -21.62 10.70 3.95
N LEU A 154 -20.57 9.93 4.19
CA LEU A 154 -20.45 8.55 3.70
C LEU A 154 -20.10 7.55 4.80
N ASN A 155 -19.85 7.99 6.04
CA ASN A 155 -19.24 7.18 7.11
C ASN A 155 -17.95 6.46 6.63
N GLU A 156 -17.32 6.98 5.59
CA GLU A 156 -16.10 6.44 5.01
C GLU A 156 -14.90 7.03 5.71
N THR A 157 -14.04 6.16 6.22
CA THR A 157 -12.70 6.54 6.65
C THR A 157 -11.76 6.29 5.49
N TYR A 158 -11.14 7.35 4.96
CA TYR A 158 -10.11 7.20 3.94
C TYR A 158 -8.88 6.55 4.54
N GLY A 159 -8.28 5.63 3.77
CA GLY A 159 -7.23 4.75 4.25
C GLY A 159 -6.13 5.48 5.01
N SER A 160 -5.86 5.01 6.23
CA SER A 160 -4.74 5.52 7.03
C SER A 160 -3.41 5.15 6.38
N ALA A 161 -2.40 6.00 6.54
CA ALA A 161 -1.04 5.66 6.13
C ALA A 161 -0.50 4.48 6.94
N GLY A 162 0.38 3.69 6.35
CA GLY A 162 1.00 2.53 7.00
C GLY A 162 0.14 1.26 7.03
N VAL A 163 -1.07 1.29 6.49
CA VAL A 163 -1.93 0.09 6.44
C VAL A 163 -1.45 -0.84 5.34
N LYS A 164 -1.19 -2.09 5.70
CA LYS A 164 -0.85 -3.13 4.74
C LYS A 164 -2.05 -3.47 3.86
N LYS A 165 -1.76 -3.65 2.58
CA LYS A 165 -2.73 -4.04 1.56
C LYS A 165 -2.14 -5.15 0.69
N TYR A 166 -2.99 -6.05 0.27
CA TYR A 166 -2.63 -7.22 -0.52
C TYR A 166 -3.44 -7.24 -1.82
N ASP A 167 -2.77 -7.52 -2.94
CA ASP A 167 -3.42 -7.69 -4.23
C ASP A 167 -2.73 -8.80 -5.02
N ILE A 168 -3.38 -9.30 -6.05
CA ILE A 168 -2.83 -10.22 -7.04
C ILE A 168 -2.95 -9.60 -8.42
N TRP A 169 -1.84 -9.55 -9.14
CA TRP A 169 -1.76 -8.91 -10.46
C TRP A 169 -1.40 -9.90 -11.55
N TYR A 170 -2.08 -9.78 -12.66
CA TYR A 170 -1.84 -10.55 -13.86
C TYR A 170 -1.92 -9.64 -15.09
N LEU A 171 -0.93 -9.73 -15.99
CA LEU A 171 -0.90 -8.96 -17.22
C LEU A 171 -0.80 -9.94 -18.40
N SER A 172 -1.69 -9.79 -19.38
CA SER A 172 -1.67 -10.51 -20.65
C SER A 172 -1.92 -9.54 -21.81
N GLY A 173 -0.86 -9.24 -22.56
CA GLY A 173 -0.91 -8.18 -23.56
C GLY A 173 -1.26 -6.83 -22.94
N SER A 174 -2.36 -6.22 -23.38
CA SER A 174 -2.89 -4.97 -22.82
C SER A 174 -3.91 -5.17 -21.70
N THR A 175 -4.26 -6.42 -21.35
CA THR A 175 -5.23 -6.70 -20.29
C THR A 175 -4.56 -6.92 -18.97
N PHE A 176 -4.85 -6.04 -18.01
CA PHE A 176 -4.46 -6.14 -16.61
C PHE A 176 -5.62 -6.65 -15.80
N MET A 177 -5.40 -7.69 -15.01
CA MET A 177 -6.39 -8.25 -14.09
C MET A 177 -5.83 -8.19 -12.67
N HIS A 178 -6.68 -7.86 -11.71
CA HIS A 178 -6.32 -7.81 -10.31
C HIS A 178 -7.52 -8.13 -9.41
N SER A 179 -7.28 -8.32 -8.11
CA SER A 179 -8.34 -8.59 -7.13
C SER A 179 -8.80 -7.36 -6.36
N GLY A 180 -8.13 -6.21 -6.55
CA GLY A 180 -8.27 -5.04 -5.69
C GLY A 180 -7.51 -5.18 -4.36
N PHE A 181 -7.03 -4.06 -3.84
CA PHE A 181 -6.24 -4.05 -2.62
C PHE A 181 -7.07 -4.38 -1.39
N ASN A 182 -6.82 -5.52 -0.76
CA ASN A 182 -7.46 -6.03 0.44
C ASN A 182 -6.63 -5.79 1.70
N SER A 183 -7.29 -5.62 2.85
CA SER A 183 -6.62 -5.55 4.17
C SER A 183 -6.39 -6.92 4.78
N ASP A 184 -7.20 -7.93 4.42
CA ASP A 184 -7.28 -9.22 5.10
C ASP A 184 -6.40 -10.32 4.47
N GLY A 185 -5.63 -9.96 3.46
CA GLY A 185 -4.74 -10.88 2.75
C GLY A 185 -5.04 -10.99 1.26
N TYR A 186 -4.39 -11.95 0.61
CA TYR A 186 -4.53 -12.15 -0.83
C TYR A 186 -5.87 -12.80 -1.18
N SER A 187 -6.52 -12.28 -2.21
CA SER A 187 -7.67 -12.93 -2.83
C SER A 187 -7.27 -14.24 -3.52
N THR A 188 -8.26 -15.09 -3.74
CA THR A 188 -8.12 -16.36 -4.48
C THR A 188 -8.62 -16.26 -5.92
N SER A 189 -9.10 -15.08 -6.34
CA SER A 189 -9.66 -14.81 -7.68
C SER A 189 -9.16 -13.49 -8.26
N LEU A 190 -9.24 -13.37 -9.57
CA LEU A 190 -8.96 -12.15 -10.34
C LEU A 190 -10.30 -11.51 -10.74
N ASP A 191 -10.76 -10.53 -9.99
CA ASP A 191 -12.13 -10.03 -10.08
C ASP A 191 -12.29 -8.82 -11.01
N TYR A 192 -11.22 -8.08 -11.27
CA TYR A 192 -11.25 -6.86 -12.07
C TYR A 192 -10.35 -6.96 -13.29
N SER A 193 -10.85 -6.47 -14.41
CA SER A 193 -10.12 -6.39 -15.68
C SER A 193 -10.04 -4.94 -16.13
N LYS A 194 -8.85 -4.51 -16.53
CA LYS A 194 -8.56 -3.16 -17.03
C LYS A 194 -7.74 -3.25 -18.30
N THR A 195 -7.80 -2.21 -19.13
CA THR A 195 -7.04 -2.14 -20.37
C THR A 195 -5.90 -1.15 -20.22
N LYS A 196 -4.71 -1.56 -20.64
CA LYS A 196 -3.51 -0.68 -20.70
C LYS A 196 -3.70 0.37 -21.79
N GLU A 197 -3.39 1.63 -21.45
CA GLU A 197 -3.24 2.73 -22.42
C GLU A 197 -2.01 2.58 -23.28
#